data_82ed6ae89f460f0e6eaa10c9997a1915
#
_entry.id   82ed6ae89f460f0e6eaa10c9997a1915
#
_cell.length_a   1.000
_cell.length_b   1.000
_cell.length_c   1.000
_cell.angle_alpha   90.00
_cell.angle_beta   90.00
_cell.angle_gamma   90.00
#
_symmetry.space_group_name_H-M   'P 1'
#
loop_
_entity.id
_entity.type
_entity.pdbx_description
1 polymer ?
#
loop_
_entity_poly.entity_id
_entity_poly.type
_entity_poly.pdbx_seq_one_letter_code
_entity_poly.pdbx_strand_id
1 'polypeptide(L)'
;MLVLSSGLVSKEVLSLRATAPVASVEGVIINPNNLKIEGFYCKEYYSNKIVILLTQDIREIIDDGYIVNDREVLTDPEDLIRLKEIINLKFSLINKKVETISKEKVGKVSDYVVDQDSMYVQKLHVNKPIYKNLNNNSLIIDRSQINEITPSRIIINDLLNPGLAEVGALV
;
A
#
# COMPACT_ATOMS: atom_id res chain seq x y z
N MET A 1 9.52 10.41 -1.36
CA MET A 1 9.71 10.15 0.10
C MET A 1 9.05 8.85 0.51
N LEU A 2 9.71 8.02 1.35
CA LEU A 2 9.17 6.73 1.80
C LEU A 2 8.36 6.89 3.10
N VAL A 3 7.13 6.36 3.12
CA VAL A 3 6.23 6.38 4.27
C VAL A 3 5.60 5.01 4.52
N LEU A 4 5.29 4.69 5.77
CA LEU A 4 4.52 3.51 6.14
C LEU A 4 3.05 3.66 5.72
N SER A 5 2.34 2.55 5.56
CA SER A 5 0.92 2.57 5.16
C SER A 5 0.04 3.39 6.10
N SER A 6 0.35 3.38 7.40
CA SER A 6 -0.34 4.19 8.41
C SER A 6 -0.19 5.71 8.18
N GLY A 7 0.90 6.15 7.55
CA GLY A 7 1.13 7.54 7.19
C GLY A 7 0.35 8.02 5.97
N LEU A 8 -0.39 7.14 5.30
CA LEU A 8 -1.20 7.48 4.12
C LEU A 8 -2.66 7.79 4.47
N VAL A 9 -3.14 7.25 5.57
CA VAL A 9 -4.54 7.39 6.02
C VAL A 9 -4.66 8.35 7.20
N SER A 10 -5.88 8.67 7.59
CA SER A 10 -6.19 9.65 8.65
C SER A 10 -5.64 11.05 8.37
N LYS A 11 -5.45 11.36 7.09
CA LYS A 11 -5.03 12.67 6.59
C LYS A 11 -6.23 13.45 6.05
N GLU A 12 -6.09 14.76 6.04
CA GLU A 12 -7.10 15.68 5.50
C GLU A 12 -6.94 15.84 3.97
N VAL A 13 -8.04 16.01 3.26
CA VAL A 13 -8.03 16.50 1.88
C VAL A 13 -8.37 17.98 1.91
N LEU A 14 -7.40 18.81 1.51
CA LEU A 14 -7.46 20.27 1.57
C LEU A 14 -7.72 20.85 0.18
N SER A 15 -8.84 21.56 0.01
CA SER A 15 -9.17 22.23 -1.25
C SER A 15 -8.59 23.64 -1.27
N LEU A 16 -7.79 23.96 -2.29
CA LEU A 16 -7.27 25.32 -2.48
C LEU A 16 -8.39 26.31 -2.74
N ARG A 17 -9.41 25.92 -3.52
CA ARG A 17 -10.55 26.78 -3.83
C ARG A 17 -11.42 27.07 -2.62
N ALA A 18 -11.69 26.05 -1.81
CA ALA A 18 -12.46 26.20 -0.58
C ALA A 18 -11.65 26.80 0.58
N THR A 19 -10.31 26.79 0.49
CA THR A 19 -9.37 27.18 1.56
C THR A 19 -9.66 26.47 2.89
N ALA A 20 -10.11 25.21 2.79
CA ALA A 20 -10.55 24.41 3.94
C ALA A 20 -10.41 22.91 3.66
N PRO A 21 -10.36 22.07 4.70
CA PRO A 21 -10.49 20.63 4.54
C PRO A 21 -11.90 20.28 4.04
N VAL A 22 -11.96 19.34 3.09
CA VAL A 22 -13.22 18.92 2.43
C VAL A 22 -13.54 17.44 2.66
N ALA A 23 -12.55 16.64 3.05
CA ALA A 23 -12.71 15.22 3.35
C ALA A 23 -11.58 14.70 4.25
N SER A 24 -11.79 13.54 4.87
CA SER A 24 -10.75 12.76 5.55
C SER A 24 -10.45 11.47 4.79
N VAL A 25 -9.19 11.05 4.75
CA VAL A 25 -8.75 9.81 4.13
C VAL A 25 -8.96 8.64 5.09
N GLU A 26 -9.78 7.66 4.65
CA GLU A 26 -10.16 6.49 5.45
C GLU A 26 -9.45 5.20 5.00
N GLY A 27 -8.99 5.14 3.75
CA GLY A 27 -8.36 3.93 3.21
C GLY A 27 -7.66 4.14 1.89
N VAL A 28 -6.98 3.10 1.44
CA VAL A 28 -6.12 3.11 0.25
C VAL A 28 -6.67 2.16 -0.80
N ILE A 29 -6.61 2.55 -2.07
CA ILE A 29 -6.94 1.70 -3.21
C ILE A 29 -5.63 1.28 -3.88
N ILE A 30 -5.29 -0.01 -3.73
CA ILE A 30 -4.07 -0.60 -4.29
C ILE A 30 -4.42 -1.46 -5.49
N ASN A 31 -3.73 -1.23 -6.59
CA ASN A 31 -3.80 -2.09 -7.75
C ASN A 31 -2.95 -3.36 -7.52
N PRO A 32 -3.56 -4.56 -7.43
CA PRO A 32 -2.82 -5.79 -7.16
C PRO A 32 -1.86 -6.20 -8.28
N ASN A 33 -2.08 -5.72 -9.50
CA ASN A 33 -1.26 -6.12 -10.65
C ASN A 33 0.12 -5.46 -10.65
N ASN A 34 0.23 -4.25 -10.05
CA ASN A 34 1.46 -3.46 -10.09
C ASN A 34 1.84 -2.81 -8.76
N LEU A 35 1.07 -3.03 -7.69
CA LEU A 35 1.24 -2.43 -6.37
C LEU A 35 1.28 -0.90 -6.36
N LYS A 36 0.61 -0.26 -7.33
CA LYS A 36 0.41 1.18 -7.34
C LYS A 36 -0.78 1.53 -6.47
N ILE A 37 -0.67 2.62 -5.73
CA ILE A 37 -1.81 3.27 -5.09
C ILE A 37 -2.50 4.12 -6.15
N GLU A 38 -3.71 3.74 -6.53
CA GLU A 38 -4.49 4.43 -7.55
C GLU A 38 -5.30 5.58 -6.96
N GLY A 39 -5.64 5.48 -5.67
CA GLY A 39 -6.42 6.50 -4.98
C GLY A 39 -6.68 6.16 -3.52
N PHE A 40 -7.56 6.95 -2.93
CA PHE A 40 -7.91 6.86 -1.52
C PHE A 40 -9.43 6.88 -1.36
N TYR A 41 -9.94 6.05 -0.44
CA TYR A 41 -11.28 6.19 0.07
C TYR A 41 -11.30 7.37 1.04
N CYS A 42 -12.17 8.32 0.79
CA CYS A 42 -12.32 9.51 1.62
C CYS A 42 -13.74 9.65 2.12
N LYS A 43 -13.91 10.18 3.33
CA LYS A 43 -15.20 10.56 3.86
C LYS A 43 -15.37 12.06 3.66
N GLU A 44 -16.30 12.45 2.78
CA GLU A 44 -16.56 13.85 2.50
C GLU A 44 -17.29 14.53 3.67
N TYR A 45 -16.83 15.70 4.09
CA TYR A 45 -17.38 16.40 5.28
C TYR A 45 -18.77 16.96 5.05
N TYR A 46 -19.08 17.36 3.84
CA TYR A 46 -20.38 17.96 3.54
C TYR A 46 -21.52 16.93 3.52
N SER A 47 -21.32 15.80 2.84
CA SER A 47 -22.35 14.80 2.61
C SER A 47 -22.23 13.56 3.52
N ASN A 48 -21.10 13.41 4.23
CA ASN A 48 -20.71 12.19 4.95
C ASN A 48 -20.63 10.93 4.07
N LYS A 49 -20.60 11.10 2.74
CA LYS A 49 -20.46 9.99 1.79
C LYS A 49 -19.02 9.56 1.62
N ILE A 50 -18.85 8.31 1.24
CA ILE A 50 -17.55 7.82 0.78
C ILE A 50 -17.38 8.24 -0.67
N VAL A 51 -16.27 8.93 -0.92
CA VAL A 51 -15.82 9.39 -2.24
C VAL A 51 -14.39 8.93 -2.47
N ILE A 52 -13.93 9.00 -3.71
CA ILE A 52 -12.57 8.60 -4.09
C ILE A 52 -11.78 9.84 -4.47
N LEU A 53 -10.60 9.96 -3.87
CA LEU A 53 -9.54 10.85 -4.32
C LEU A 53 -8.55 10.04 -5.16
N LEU A 54 -8.43 10.35 -6.45
CA LEU A 54 -7.42 9.72 -7.32
C LEU A 54 -6.05 10.34 -7.06
N THR A 55 -4.99 9.54 -7.10
CA THR A 55 -3.63 10.03 -6.87
C THR A 55 -3.20 11.08 -7.90
N GLN A 56 -3.70 11.00 -9.13
CA GLN A 56 -3.44 11.97 -10.19
C GLN A 56 -4.02 13.36 -9.92
N ASP A 57 -5.03 13.47 -9.05
CA ASP A 57 -5.70 14.73 -8.71
C ASP A 57 -5.08 15.42 -7.49
N ILE A 58 -4.11 14.76 -6.84
CA ILE A 58 -3.32 15.32 -5.76
C ILE A 58 -2.31 16.29 -6.36
N ARG A 59 -2.37 17.55 -5.95
CA ARG A 59 -1.44 18.58 -6.36
C ARG A 59 -0.16 18.58 -5.53
N GLU A 60 -0.30 18.36 -4.23
CA GLU A 60 0.80 18.38 -3.27
C GLU A 60 0.47 17.49 -2.07
N ILE A 61 1.49 16.87 -1.51
CA ILE A 61 1.39 16.07 -0.29
C ILE A 61 2.11 16.81 0.81
N ILE A 62 1.41 17.07 1.89
CA ILE A 62 1.97 17.66 3.11
C ILE A 62 1.87 16.66 4.27
N ASP A 63 2.49 16.99 5.40
CA ASP A 63 2.56 16.06 6.55
C ASP A 63 1.17 15.57 6.98
N ASP A 64 0.20 16.46 7.09
CA ASP A 64 -1.14 16.16 7.59
C ASP A 64 -2.21 16.06 6.49
N GLY A 65 -1.84 16.17 5.20
CA GLY A 65 -2.88 16.24 4.18
C GLY A 65 -2.45 16.04 2.75
N TYR A 66 -3.48 15.97 1.91
CA TYR A 66 -3.40 15.97 0.46
C TYR A 66 -4.05 17.22 -0.07
N ILE A 67 -3.30 18.06 -0.77
CA ILE A 67 -3.80 19.30 -1.37
C ILE A 67 -4.36 18.99 -2.75
N VAL A 68 -5.60 19.43 -2.98
CA VAL A 68 -6.29 19.35 -4.27
C VAL A 68 -6.71 20.74 -4.74
N ASN A 69 -6.94 20.91 -6.04
CA ASN A 69 -7.39 22.22 -6.56
C ASN A 69 -8.80 22.56 -6.09
N ASP A 70 -9.72 21.59 -6.17
CA ASP A 70 -11.12 21.77 -5.81
C ASP A 70 -11.69 20.48 -5.22
N ARG A 71 -12.76 20.58 -4.42
CA ARG A 71 -13.53 19.43 -3.93
C ARG A 71 -14.16 18.60 -5.06
N GLU A 72 -14.39 19.19 -6.22
CA GLU A 72 -15.00 18.52 -7.38
C GLU A 72 -14.15 17.38 -7.95
N VAL A 73 -12.87 17.27 -7.56
CA VAL A 73 -12.02 16.12 -7.89
C VAL A 73 -12.39 14.86 -7.10
N LEU A 74 -13.13 15.01 -6.00
CA LEU A 74 -13.64 13.88 -5.22
C LEU A 74 -14.80 13.23 -5.99
N THR A 75 -14.61 11.99 -6.39
CA THR A 75 -15.51 11.29 -7.32
C THR A 75 -16.29 10.20 -6.58
N ASP A 76 -17.56 10.01 -6.95
CA ASP A 76 -18.34 8.86 -6.48
C ASP A 76 -17.70 7.57 -7.00
N PRO A 77 -17.56 6.51 -6.17
CA PRO A 77 -17.03 5.21 -6.62
C PRO A 77 -17.74 4.63 -7.83
N GLU A 78 -19.03 4.88 -7.98
CA GLU A 78 -19.85 4.38 -9.11
C GLU A 78 -19.48 5.04 -10.44
N ASP A 79 -18.93 6.25 -10.42
CA ASP A 79 -18.55 7.01 -11.61
C ASP A 79 -17.16 6.63 -12.14
N LEU A 80 -16.36 5.87 -11.39
CA LEU A 80 -15.01 5.48 -11.74
C LEU A 80 -14.97 4.17 -12.56
N ILE A 81 -15.33 4.24 -13.83
CA ILE A 81 -15.44 3.07 -14.73
C ILE A 81 -14.11 2.30 -14.81
N ARG A 82 -12.98 3.01 -14.96
CA ARG A 82 -11.64 2.39 -15.13
C ARG A 82 -11.13 1.69 -13.87
N LEU A 83 -11.49 2.17 -12.69
CA LEU A 83 -11.06 1.60 -11.41
C LEU A 83 -12.11 0.67 -10.79
N LYS A 84 -13.28 0.53 -11.40
CA LYS A 84 -14.38 -0.25 -10.84
C LYS A 84 -13.99 -1.68 -10.51
N GLU A 85 -13.22 -2.33 -11.37
CA GLU A 85 -12.72 -3.69 -11.12
C GLU A 85 -11.79 -3.74 -9.91
N ILE A 86 -10.84 -2.79 -9.82
CA ILE A 86 -9.88 -2.71 -8.71
C ILE A 86 -10.61 -2.41 -7.40
N ILE A 87 -11.55 -1.47 -7.41
CA ILE A 87 -12.37 -1.13 -6.24
C ILE A 87 -13.18 -2.35 -5.77
N ASN A 88 -13.80 -3.08 -6.70
CA ASN A 88 -14.60 -4.26 -6.40
C ASN A 88 -13.78 -5.42 -5.83
N LEU A 89 -12.50 -5.53 -6.17
CA LEU A 89 -11.61 -6.54 -5.61
C LEU A 89 -11.38 -6.36 -4.11
N LYS A 90 -11.58 -5.14 -3.57
CA LYS A 90 -11.32 -4.79 -2.18
C LYS A 90 -9.96 -5.33 -1.69
N PHE A 91 -8.95 -5.20 -2.56
CA PHE A 91 -7.64 -5.74 -2.31
C PHE A 91 -6.96 -5.05 -1.13
N SER A 92 -6.40 -5.82 -0.22
CA SER A 92 -5.59 -5.33 0.90
C SER A 92 -4.30 -6.13 0.99
N LEU A 93 -3.19 -5.43 1.20
CA LEU A 93 -1.90 -6.06 1.49
C LEU A 93 -1.81 -6.56 2.93
N ILE A 94 -2.41 -5.85 3.87
CA ILE A 94 -2.35 -6.19 5.29
C ILE A 94 -2.99 -7.56 5.54
N ASN A 95 -2.32 -8.37 6.36
CA ASN A 95 -2.67 -9.77 6.69
C ASN A 95 -2.57 -10.77 5.52
N LYS A 96 -2.10 -10.34 4.34
CA LYS A 96 -1.90 -11.25 3.22
C LYS A 96 -0.78 -12.24 3.53
N LYS A 97 -0.98 -13.51 3.21
CA LYS A 97 0.02 -14.57 3.39
C LYS A 97 1.17 -14.37 2.41
N VAL A 98 2.39 -14.63 2.88
CA VAL A 98 3.60 -14.57 2.08
C VAL A 98 4.24 -15.95 2.05
N GLU A 99 4.53 -16.43 0.84
CA GLU A 99 5.17 -17.72 0.57
C GLU A 99 6.31 -17.52 -0.44
N THR A 100 7.33 -18.39 -0.39
CA THR A 100 8.36 -18.41 -1.43
C THR A 100 7.89 -19.21 -2.66
N ILE A 101 8.63 -19.13 -3.78
CA ILE A 101 8.42 -19.95 -4.96
C ILE A 101 8.46 -21.44 -4.58
N SER A 102 9.36 -21.83 -3.68
CA SER A 102 9.48 -23.20 -3.14
C SER A 102 8.36 -23.58 -2.15
N LYS A 103 7.32 -22.75 -2.01
CA LYS A 103 6.17 -22.96 -1.10
C LYS A 103 6.52 -22.93 0.39
N GLU A 104 7.63 -22.35 0.76
CA GLU A 104 7.96 -22.11 2.16
C GLU A 104 7.09 -20.95 2.71
N LYS A 105 6.45 -21.18 3.86
CA LYS A 105 5.65 -20.16 4.54
C LYS A 105 6.56 -19.15 5.23
N VAL A 106 6.51 -17.89 4.77
CA VAL A 106 7.30 -16.79 5.33
C VAL A 106 6.58 -16.10 6.48
N GLY A 107 5.31 -15.78 6.29
CA GLY A 107 4.50 -15.10 7.29
C GLY A 107 3.29 -14.37 6.72
N LYS A 108 2.94 -13.26 7.35
CA LYS A 108 1.85 -12.38 6.90
C LYS A 108 2.34 -10.93 6.85
N VAL A 109 1.86 -10.18 5.87
CA VAL A 109 2.14 -8.74 5.79
C VAL A 109 1.53 -8.03 6.99
N SER A 110 2.37 -7.32 7.75
CA SER A 110 1.96 -6.50 8.89
C SER A 110 1.86 -5.02 8.53
N ASP A 111 2.69 -4.56 7.59
CA ASP A 111 2.72 -3.19 7.09
C ASP A 111 3.41 -3.14 5.74
N TYR A 112 3.37 -2.01 5.06
CA TYR A 112 4.10 -1.77 3.83
C TYR A 112 4.58 -0.33 3.73
N VAL A 113 5.63 -0.12 2.94
CA VAL A 113 6.24 1.19 2.69
C VAL A 113 5.92 1.63 1.28
N VAL A 114 5.48 2.86 1.14
CA VAL A 114 5.14 3.50 -0.14
C VAL A 114 6.09 4.65 -0.42
N ASP A 115 6.51 4.77 -1.66
CA ASP A 115 7.12 6.00 -2.15
C ASP A 115 6.02 6.98 -2.59
N GLN A 116 5.89 8.07 -1.85
CA GLN A 116 4.83 9.07 -2.07
C GLN A 116 4.94 9.80 -3.42
N ASP A 117 6.15 9.89 -3.99
CA ASP A 117 6.35 10.59 -5.26
C ASP A 117 5.83 9.76 -6.44
N SER A 118 6.05 8.45 -6.40
CA SER A 118 5.60 7.51 -7.43
C SER A 118 4.29 6.81 -7.12
N MET A 119 3.83 6.84 -5.87
CA MET A 119 2.68 6.11 -5.34
C MET A 119 2.77 4.58 -5.50
N TYR A 120 3.97 4.03 -5.48
CA TYR A 120 4.19 2.59 -5.51
C TYR A 120 4.62 2.04 -4.16
N VAL A 121 4.09 0.86 -3.82
CA VAL A 121 4.60 0.07 -2.69
C VAL A 121 6.02 -0.38 -3.01
N GLN A 122 6.96 -0.10 -2.13
CA GLN A 122 8.38 -0.41 -2.29
C GLN A 122 8.85 -1.57 -1.42
N LYS A 123 8.28 -1.71 -0.22
CA LYS A 123 8.67 -2.75 0.73
C LYS A 123 7.46 -3.30 1.46
N LEU A 124 7.53 -4.58 1.82
CA LEU A 124 6.57 -5.25 2.69
C LEU A 124 7.23 -5.59 4.00
N HIS A 125 6.59 -5.28 5.11
CA HIS A 125 6.94 -5.77 6.42
C HIS A 125 6.14 -7.05 6.69
N VAL A 126 6.83 -8.15 6.96
CA VAL A 126 6.22 -9.47 7.13
C VAL A 126 6.53 -10.01 8.50
N ASN A 127 5.51 -10.31 9.28
CA ASN A 127 5.64 -10.97 10.56
C ASN A 127 5.72 -12.48 10.37
N LYS A 128 6.77 -13.10 10.92
CA LYS A 128 6.92 -14.55 10.94
C LYS A 128 5.88 -15.20 11.86
N PRO A 129 5.49 -16.46 11.61
CA PRO A 129 4.63 -17.20 12.53
C PRO A 129 5.24 -17.30 13.93
N ILE A 130 4.41 -17.21 14.98
CA ILE A 130 4.82 -17.16 16.41
C ILE A 130 5.75 -18.31 16.80
N TYR A 131 5.53 -19.50 16.26
CA TYR A 131 6.36 -20.68 16.53
C TYR A 131 7.78 -20.64 15.93
N LYS A 132 8.04 -19.68 14.99
CA LYS A 132 9.37 -19.41 14.40
C LYS A 132 10.06 -18.19 15.03
N ASN A 133 9.39 -17.53 15.97
CA ASN A 133 9.86 -16.29 16.58
C ASN A 133 10.43 -16.55 18.00
N LEU A 134 11.67 -16.96 18.07
CA LEU A 134 12.45 -16.76 19.31
C LEU A 134 13.04 -15.34 19.40
N ASN A 135 13.07 -14.61 18.28
CA ASN A 135 13.46 -13.21 18.19
C ASN A 135 12.43 -12.48 17.34
N ASN A 136 11.84 -11.40 17.85
CA ASN A 136 10.80 -10.54 17.25
C ASN A 136 11.21 -9.84 15.93
N ASN A 137 11.88 -10.54 15.01
CA ASN A 137 12.36 -9.94 13.77
C ASN A 137 11.28 -10.02 12.67
N SER A 138 10.66 -8.89 12.38
CA SER A 138 9.93 -8.71 11.14
C SER A 138 10.90 -8.79 9.96
N LEU A 139 10.51 -9.51 8.90
CA LEU A 139 11.25 -9.56 7.65
C LEU A 139 10.79 -8.40 6.76
N ILE A 140 11.74 -7.70 6.16
CA ILE A 140 11.48 -6.67 5.16
C ILE A 140 11.74 -7.28 3.78
N ILE A 141 10.72 -7.25 2.92
CA ILE A 141 10.78 -7.75 1.55
C ILE A 141 10.72 -6.56 0.62
N ASP A 142 11.74 -6.41 -0.23
CA ASP A 142 11.76 -5.40 -1.26
C ASP A 142 10.81 -5.76 -2.42
N ARG A 143 10.27 -4.77 -3.08
CA ARG A 143 9.39 -4.95 -4.25
C ARG A 143 9.99 -5.85 -5.32
N SER A 144 11.29 -5.75 -5.57
CA SER A 144 12.03 -6.57 -6.55
C SER A 144 12.04 -8.07 -6.23
N GLN A 145 11.78 -8.45 -4.98
CA GLN A 145 11.71 -9.84 -4.53
C GLN A 145 10.32 -10.45 -4.71
N ILE A 146 9.31 -9.64 -5.05
CA ILE A 146 7.94 -10.11 -5.30
C ILE A 146 7.87 -10.72 -6.69
N ASN A 147 7.51 -11.99 -6.77
CA ASN A 147 7.34 -12.72 -8.02
C ASN A 147 5.90 -12.64 -8.54
N GLU A 148 4.92 -12.87 -7.66
CA GLU A 148 3.51 -12.90 -8.03
C GLU A 148 2.62 -12.44 -6.87
N ILE A 149 1.51 -11.78 -7.21
CA ILE A 149 0.48 -11.38 -6.27
C ILE A 149 -0.84 -12.03 -6.69
N THR A 150 -1.42 -12.78 -5.78
CA THR A 150 -2.73 -13.41 -5.97
C THR A 150 -3.76 -12.81 -5.00
N PRO A 151 -5.05 -13.05 -5.18
CA PRO A 151 -6.06 -12.59 -4.22
C PRO A 151 -5.82 -13.09 -2.78
N SER A 152 -5.20 -14.27 -2.61
CA SER A 152 -5.02 -14.92 -1.30
C SER A 152 -3.62 -14.80 -0.72
N ARG A 153 -2.58 -14.61 -1.54
CA ARG A 153 -1.18 -14.65 -1.10
C ARG A 153 -0.26 -13.83 -1.99
N ILE A 154 0.93 -13.55 -1.47
CA ILE A 154 2.06 -12.96 -2.18
C ILE A 154 3.14 -14.03 -2.30
N ILE A 155 3.65 -14.25 -3.51
CA ILE A 155 4.74 -15.18 -3.80
C ILE A 155 6.00 -14.37 -4.02
N ILE A 156 7.02 -14.68 -3.24
CA ILE A 156 8.34 -14.02 -3.33
C ILE A 156 9.40 -15.01 -3.80
N ASN A 157 10.52 -14.49 -4.28
CA ASN A 157 11.70 -15.28 -4.57
C ASN A 157 12.18 -16.01 -3.30
N ASP A 158 12.84 -17.15 -3.47
CA ASP A 158 13.40 -17.87 -2.34
C ASP A 158 14.40 -16.98 -1.59
N LEU A 159 14.31 -16.99 -0.26
CA LEU A 159 15.20 -16.22 0.57
C LEU A 159 16.60 -16.85 0.51
N LEU A 160 17.59 -16.07 0.11
CA LEU A 160 18.98 -16.50 0.19
C LEU A 160 19.32 -16.75 1.66
N ASN A 161 19.72 -17.99 1.99
CA ASN A 161 20.23 -18.31 3.31
C ASN A 161 21.55 -17.54 3.49
N PRO A 162 21.66 -16.62 4.45
CA PRO A 162 22.92 -15.87 4.67
C PRO A 162 24.12 -16.76 5.03
N GLY A 163 23.88 -18.04 5.37
CA GLY A 163 24.93 -19.02 5.62
C GLY A 163 25.58 -19.67 4.41
N LEU A 164 25.09 -19.43 3.18
CA LEU A 164 25.68 -19.99 1.95
C LEU A 164 26.48 -18.96 1.14
N ALA A 165 26.44 -17.67 1.52
CA ALA A 165 27.19 -16.62 0.82
C ALA A 165 28.69 -16.56 1.21
N GLU A 166 29.14 -17.24 2.26
CA GLU A 166 30.53 -17.20 2.73
C GLU A 166 31.41 -18.37 2.28
N VAL A 167 30.92 -19.32 1.50
CA VAL A 167 31.73 -20.49 1.05
C VAL A 167 32.33 -20.33 -0.36
N GLY A 168 32.04 -19.19 -1.03
CA GLY A 168 32.51 -18.95 -2.41
C GLY A 168 33.73 -18.02 -2.57
N ALA A 169 34.38 -17.58 -1.50
CA ALA A 169 35.45 -16.59 -1.58
C ALA A 169 36.81 -17.08 -1.00
N LEU A 170 37.13 -18.38 -1.12
CA LEU A 170 38.46 -18.90 -0.84
C LEU A 170 38.76 -20.02 -1.82
N VAL A 171 39.17 -19.69 -3.06
CA VAL A 171 40.20 -20.36 -3.86
C VAL A 171 40.81 -19.33 -4.80
#